data_35a61e01a0805ccc20b59d5bd4dba688
#
_entry.id   35a61e01a0805ccc20b59d5bd4dba688
#
_cell.length_a   1.000
_cell.length_b   1.000
_cell.length_c   1.000
_cell.angle_alpha   90.00
_cell.angle_beta   90.00
_cell.angle_gamma   90.00
#
_symmetry.space_group_name_H-M   'P 1'
#
loop_
_entity.id
_entity.type
_entity.pdbx_description
1 polymer ?
#
loop_
_entity_poly.entity_id
_entity_poly.type
_entity_poly.pdbx_seq_one_letter_code
_entity_poly.pdbx_strand_id
1 'polypeptide(L)'
;PEAPEIDARQAWVISGWGVLDPLLRYHLARKAGNAELMENHHAFWGTEAVMSEGSIPAILDRGEKVFLPPALVFGGDADEWVPVEVTDRVVAGWKKAGGEIEAQFYAGANHGFMTGKPDAPYAARALDRMKAFIRRHTA
;
A
#
# COMPACT_ATOMS: atom_id res chain seq x y z
N PRO A 1 25.51 5.76 -5.93
CA PRO A 1 24.57 6.60 -6.67
C PRO A 1 25.33 7.49 -7.66
N GLU A 2 24.71 7.78 -8.81
CA GLU A 2 25.32 8.64 -9.85
C GLU A 2 25.43 10.10 -9.43
N ALA A 3 24.57 10.54 -8.51
CA ALA A 3 24.56 11.88 -7.94
C ALA A 3 24.34 11.82 -6.41
N PRO A 4 25.40 11.49 -5.64
CA PRO A 4 25.28 11.26 -4.20
C PRO A 4 24.93 12.54 -3.41
N GLU A 5 25.09 13.71 -3.97
CA GLU A 5 24.71 14.99 -3.40
C GLU A 5 23.22 15.29 -3.50
N ILE A 6 22.46 14.53 -4.31
CA ILE A 6 21.02 14.70 -4.45
C ILE A 6 20.31 13.86 -3.39
N ASP A 7 19.57 14.50 -2.49
CA ASP A 7 18.67 13.81 -1.57
C ASP A 7 17.38 13.43 -2.31
N ALA A 8 17.27 12.14 -2.68
CA ALA A 8 16.10 11.57 -3.35
C ALA A 8 15.06 11.00 -2.38
N ARG A 9 15.18 11.24 -1.07
CA ARG A 9 14.17 10.82 -0.10
C ARG A 9 12.87 11.56 -0.35
N GLN A 10 11.77 10.81 -0.27
CA GLN A 10 10.44 11.36 -0.46
C GLN A 10 10.00 12.12 0.79
N ALA A 11 9.43 13.31 0.63
CA ALA A 11 8.89 14.08 1.74
C ALA A 11 7.67 13.40 2.37
N TRP A 12 6.90 12.68 1.57
CA TRP A 12 5.73 11.90 1.97
C TRP A 12 5.34 10.89 0.86
N VAL A 13 4.48 9.94 1.19
CA VAL A 13 3.93 8.97 0.24
C VAL A 13 2.42 8.82 0.41
N ILE A 14 1.71 8.67 -0.70
CA ILE A 14 0.28 8.32 -0.72
C ILE A 14 0.13 7.07 -1.58
N SER A 15 -0.53 6.04 -1.04
CA SER A 15 -0.87 4.82 -1.78
C SER A 15 -2.36 4.53 -1.69
N GLY A 16 -3.05 4.59 -2.82
CA GLY A 16 -4.43 4.15 -2.95
C GLY A 16 -4.46 2.72 -3.49
N TRP A 17 -5.16 1.80 -2.79
CA TRP A 17 -5.33 0.38 -3.19
C TRP A 17 -4.03 -0.31 -3.66
N GLY A 18 -2.88 0.10 -3.13
CA GLY A 18 -1.58 -0.41 -3.55
C GLY A 18 -1.26 -1.79 -3.00
N VAL A 19 -0.58 -2.61 -3.81
CA VAL A 19 -0.06 -3.92 -3.37
C VAL A 19 1.27 -3.71 -2.64
N LEU A 20 1.20 -3.29 -1.37
CA LEU A 20 2.36 -2.96 -0.54
C LEU A 20 2.92 -4.18 0.23
N ASP A 21 2.19 -5.29 0.21
CA ASP A 21 2.61 -6.60 0.73
C ASP A 21 2.24 -7.70 -0.27
N PRO A 22 3.01 -7.87 -1.34
CA PRO A 22 2.73 -8.87 -2.36
C PRO A 22 2.80 -10.30 -1.82
N LEU A 23 3.62 -10.57 -0.81
CA LEU A 23 3.74 -11.90 -0.23
C LEU A 23 2.47 -12.32 0.51
N LEU A 24 1.95 -11.46 1.40
CA LEU A 24 0.70 -11.73 2.10
C LEU A 24 -0.46 -11.86 1.11
N ARG A 25 -0.56 -10.92 0.14
CA ARG A 25 -1.61 -10.97 -0.88
C ARG A 25 -1.59 -12.28 -1.67
N TYR A 26 -0.40 -12.77 -2.06
CA TYR A 26 -0.23 -14.07 -2.70
C TYR A 26 -0.71 -15.22 -1.81
N HIS A 27 -0.35 -15.22 -0.53
CA HIS A 27 -0.78 -16.25 0.41
C HIS A 27 -2.30 -16.24 0.63
N LEU A 28 -2.93 -15.08 0.66
CA LEU A 28 -4.39 -14.96 0.74
C LEU A 28 -5.06 -15.50 -0.54
N ALA A 29 -4.52 -15.16 -1.72
CA ALA A 29 -4.99 -15.71 -2.99
C ALA A 29 -4.89 -17.24 -3.03
N ARG A 30 -3.77 -17.80 -2.59
CA ARG A 30 -3.55 -19.24 -2.50
C ARG A 30 -4.54 -19.90 -1.55
N LYS A 31 -4.76 -19.31 -0.38
CA LYS A 31 -5.73 -19.80 0.61
C LYS A 31 -7.18 -19.78 0.07
N ALA A 32 -7.51 -18.76 -0.71
CA ALA A 32 -8.83 -18.63 -1.35
C ALA A 32 -9.00 -19.47 -2.62
N GLY A 33 -7.94 -20.12 -3.12
CA GLY A 33 -7.96 -20.86 -4.39
C GLY A 33 -8.10 -19.98 -5.63
N ASN A 34 -7.71 -18.69 -5.52
CA ASN A 34 -7.76 -17.74 -6.63
C ASN A 34 -6.56 -17.93 -7.57
N ALA A 35 -6.73 -18.84 -8.55
CA ALA A 35 -5.67 -19.20 -9.49
C ALA A 35 -5.21 -18.01 -10.34
N GLU A 36 -6.15 -17.19 -10.83
CA GLU A 36 -5.83 -16.00 -11.65
C GLU A 36 -4.92 -15.03 -10.90
N LEU A 37 -5.24 -14.73 -9.65
CA LEU A 37 -4.44 -13.83 -8.84
C LEU A 37 -3.05 -14.40 -8.53
N MET A 38 -2.96 -15.73 -8.32
CA MET A 38 -1.67 -16.42 -8.15
C MET A 38 -0.81 -16.34 -9.42
N GLU A 39 -1.39 -16.57 -10.59
CA GLU A 39 -0.69 -16.44 -11.89
C GLU A 39 -0.19 -15.01 -12.11
N ASN A 40 -1.01 -14.00 -11.82
CA ASN A 40 -0.62 -12.60 -11.90
C ASN A 40 0.56 -12.27 -10.98
N HIS A 41 0.59 -12.84 -9.76
CA HIS A 41 1.72 -12.69 -8.86
C HIS A 41 2.99 -13.33 -9.42
N HIS A 42 2.91 -14.55 -9.96
CA HIS A 42 4.05 -15.22 -10.58
C HIS A 42 4.53 -14.50 -11.84
N ALA A 43 3.63 -13.99 -12.67
CA ALA A 43 3.98 -13.24 -13.86
C ALA A 43 4.76 -11.96 -13.55
N PHE A 44 4.41 -11.26 -12.46
CA PHE A 44 5.05 -10.00 -12.08
C PHE A 44 6.30 -10.20 -11.18
N TRP A 45 6.19 -11.04 -10.16
CA TRP A 45 7.21 -11.20 -9.13
C TRP A 45 8.12 -12.42 -9.35
N GLY A 46 7.70 -13.38 -10.15
CA GLY A 46 8.40 -14.64 -10.38
C GLY A 46 8.28 -15.63 -9.23
N THR A 47 8.83 -15.33 -8.06
CA THR A 47 8.90 -16.23 -6.91
C THR A 47 8.43 -15.60 -5.60
N GLU A 48 8.07 -16.43 -4.61
CA GLU A 48 7.74 -15.94 -3.25
C GLU A 48 8.92 -15.21 -2.60
N ALA A 49 10.16 -15.59 -2.91
CA ALA A 49 11.35 -14.89 -2.42
C ALA A 49 11.37 -13.43 -2.92
N VAL A 50 11.12 -13.21 -4.20
CA VAL A 50 11.04 -11.86 -4.78
C VAL A 50 9.82 -11.09 -4.27
N MET A 51 8.69 -11.76 -4.03
CA MET A 51 7.55 -11.13 -3.36
C MET A 51 7.91 -10.65 -1.95
N SER A 52 8.71 -11.44 -1.21
CA SER A 52 9.23 -11.05 0.12
C SER A 52 10.15 -9.83 0.05
N GLU A 53 10.99 -9.73 -0.98
CA GLU A 53 11.84 -8.55 -1.19
C GLU A 53 11.03 -7.29 -1.53
N GLY A 54 9.86 -7.44 -2.17
CA GLY A 54 8.95 -6.34 -2.47
C GLY A 54 7.92 -6.04 -1.37
N SER A 55 7.88 -6.85 -0.30
CA SER A 55 6.92 -6.68 0.80
C SER A 55 7.44 -5.72 1.85
N ILE A 56 6.80 -4.56 2.01
CA ILE A 56 7.18 -3.58 3.04
C ILE A 56 7.23 -4.20 4.44
N PRO A 57 6.20 -4.95 4.91
CA PRO A 57 6.28 -5.58 6.22
C PRO A 57 7.42 -6.58 6.35
N ALA A 58 7.73 -7.35 5.30
CA ALA A 58 8.83 -8.30 5.34
C ALA A 58 10.19 -7.60 5.44
N ILE A 59 10.39 -6.50 4.73
CA ILE A 59 11.58 -5.64 4.82
C ILE A 59 11.76 -5.13 6.25
N LEU A 60 10.70 -4.60 6.84
CA LEU A 60 10.70 -4.07 8.20
C LEU A 60 10.92 -5.16 9.27
N ASP A 61 10.31 -6.32 9.10
CA ASP A 61 10.48 -7.47 10.01
C ASP A 61 11.90 -8.05 9.99
N ARG A 62 12.62 -7.94 8.86
CA ARG A 62 14.06 -8.28 8.76
C ARG A 62 14.97 -7.26 9.45
N GLY A 63 14.42 -6.13 9.93
CA GLY A 63 15.19 -5.08 10.60
C GLY A 63 16.05 -4.25 9.66
N GLU A 64 15.72 -4.19 8.39
CA GLU A 64 16.42 -3.36 7.42
C GLU A 64 16.29 -1.88 7.77
N LYS A 65 17.42 -1.15 7.65
CA LYS A 65 17.42 0.29 7.87
C LYS A 65 16.85 1.00 6.65
N VAL A 66 15.61 1.46 6.77
CA VAL A 66 14.89 2.17 5.72
C VAL A 66 14.44 3.55 6.22
N PHE A 67 14.35 4.50 5.30
CA PHE A 67 13.71 5.77 5.57
C PHE A 67 12.19 5.59 5.43
N LEU A 68 11.44 5.99 6.45
CA LEU A 68 9.97 5.91 6.49
C LEU A 68 9.38 7.32 6.43
N PRO A 69 9.03 7.85 5.24
CA PRO A 69 8.36 9.14 5.14
C PRO A 69 6.95 9.07 5.74
N PRO A 70 6.35 10.20 6.13
CA PRO A 70 4.92 10.24 6.44
C PRO A 70 4.10 9.60 5.32
N ALA A 71 3.18 8.70 5.65
CA ALA A 71 2.44 7.91 4.69
C ALA A 71 0.92 8.03 4.88
N LEU A 72 0.19 8.09 3.77
CA LEU A 72 -1.25 7.88 3.74
C LEU A 72 -1.56 6.67 2.86
N VAL A 73 -2.21 5.66 3.42
CA VAL A 73 -2.70 4.51 2.66
C VAL A 73 -4.22 4.46 2.73
N PHE A 74 -4.85 4.14 1.62
CA PHE A 74 -6.30 4.02 1.59
C PHE A 74 -6.78 2.99 0.56
N GLY A 75 -7.98 2.43 0.80
CA GLY A 75 -8.60 1.45 -0.07
C GLY A 75 -10.10 1.37 0.17
N GLY A 76 -10.77 0.48 -0.54
CA GLY A 76 -12.15 0.10 -0.28
C GLY A 76 -12.22 -1.14 0.60
N ASP A 77 -13.25 -1.26 1.44
CA ASP A 77 -13.46 -2.49 2.21
C ASP A 77 -14.14 -3.61 1.40
N ALA A 78 -14.64 -3.29 0.19
CA ALA A 78 -15.11 -4.23 -0.81
C ALA A 78 -14.09 -4.47 -1.94
N ASP A 79 -12.81 -4.21 -1.69
CA ASP A 79 -11.73 -4.44 -2.66
C ASP A 79 -11.36 -5.93 -2.71
N GLU A 80 -11.73 -6.61 -3.81
CA GLU A 80 -11.44 -8.02 -4.03
C GLU A 80 -10.00 -8.27 -4.51
N TRP A 81 -9.29 -7.22 -4.97
CA TRP A 81 -7.92 -7.32 -5.47
C TRP A 81 -6.86 -7.09 -4.41
N VAL A 82 -7.13 -6.16 -3.49
CA VAL A 82 -6.23 -5.86 -2.35
C VAL A 82 -7.04 -5.90 -1.07
N PRO A 83 -7.17 -7.06 -0.44
CA PRO A 83 -7.87 -7.21 0.83
C PRO A 83 -7.35 -6.27 1.92
N VAL A 84 -8.23 -5.83 2.80
CA VAL A 84 -7.92 -4.90 3.91
C VAL A 84 -6.75 -5.40 4.77
N GLU A 85 -6.66 -6.70 4.99
CA GLU A 85 -5.60 -7.35 5.78
C GLU A 85 -4.20 -7.05 5.25
N VAL A 86 -4.06 -6.88 3.92
CA VAL A 86 -2.78 -6.53 3.28
C VAL A 86 -2.34 -5.14 3.73
N THR A 87 -3.25 -4.17 3.70
CA THR A 87 -2.98 -2.80 4.13
C THR A 87 -2.78 -2.71 5.64
N ASP A 88 -3.58 -3.43 6.44
CA ASP A 88 -3.47 -3.44 7.90
C ASP A 88 -2.10 -3.94 8.38
N ARG A 89 -1.56 -4.98 7.73
CA ARG A 89 -0.21 -5.47 8.05
C ARG A 89 0.86 -4.43 7.74
N VAL A 90 0.74 -3.70 6.64
CA VAL A 90 1.66 -2.60 6.28
C VAL A 90 1.60 -1.50 7.35
N VAL A 91 0.40 -1.08 7.75
CA VAL A 91 0.19 -0.06 8.79
C VAL A 91 0.80 -0.48 10.12
N ALA A 92 0.58 -1.73 10.53
CA ALA A 92 1.15 -2.26 11.76
C ALA A 92 2.68 -2.29 11.74
N GLY A 93 3.28 -2.78 10.64
CA GLY A 93 4.73 -2.83 10.48
C GLY A 93 5.37 -1.44 10.44
N TRP A 94 4.77 -0.51 9.70
CA TRP A 94 5.25 0.87 9.60
C TRP A 94 5.27 1.59 10.95
N LYS A 95 4.17 1.48 11.72
CA LYS A 95 4.09 2.05 13.09
C LYS A 95 5.08 1.40 14.05
N LYS A 96 5.22 0.06 14.01
CA LYS A 96 6.19 -0.68 14.82
C LYS A 96 7.63 -0.23 14.55
N ALA A 97 7.93 0.11 13.30
CA ALA A 97 9.24 0.64 12.90
C ALA A 97 9.42 2.15 13.19
N GLY A 98 8.45 2.80 13.83
CA GLY A 98 8.51 4.22 14.22
C GLY A 98 8.10 5.21 13.13
N GLY A 99 7.56 4.75 12.01
CA GLY A 99 7.08 5.61 10.93
C GLY A 99 5.68 6.17 11.19
N GLU A 100 5.42 7.37 10.69
CA GLU A 100 4.09 7.99 10.67
C GLU A 100 3.28 7.43 9.49
N ILE A 101 2.11 6.83 9.76
CA ILE A 101 1.20 6.31 8.74
C ILE A 101 -0.26 6.48 9.15
N GLU A 102 -1.05 6.97 8.20
CA GLU A 102 -2.50 7.04 8.30
C GLU A 102 -3.14 6.02 7.35
N ALA A 103 -4.20 5.36 7.80
CA ALA A 103 -4.99 4.46 6.97
C ALA A 103 -6.44 4.90 6.92
N GLN A 104 -7.07 4.80 5.74
CA GLN A 104 -8.48 5.10 5.55
C GLN A 104 -9.12 4.07 4.62
N PHE A 105 -10.16 3.40 5.10
CA PHE A 105 -11.00 2.53 4.28
C PHE A 105 -12.35 3.16 4.03
N TYR A 106 -12.88 2.95 2.82
CA TYR A 106 -14.15 3.50 2.38
C TYR A 106 -15.17 2.38 2.20
N ALA A 107 -16.25 2.45 2.98
CA ALA A 107 -17.29 1.42 3.00
C ALA A 107 -17.97 1.25 1.64
N GLY A 108 -18.02 0.00 1.16
CA GLY A 108 -18.61 -0.39 -0.11
C GLY A 108 -17.81 0.04 -1.35
N ALA A 109 -16.61 0.62 -1.16
CA ALA A 109 -15.74 0.95 -2.28
C ALA A 109 -14.94 -0.29 -2.74
N ASN A 110 -14.86 -0.48 -4.05
CA ASN A 110 -14.08 -1.55 -4.68
C ASN A 110 -12.69 -1.05 -5.12
N HIS A 111 -11.91 -1.94 -5.74
CA HIS A 111 -10.61 -1.60 -6.28
C HIS A 111 -10.69 -0.44 -7.29
N GLY A 112 -9.77 0.52 -7.20
CA GLY A 112 -9.71 1.64 -8.16
C GLY A 112 -10.92 2.58 -8.12
N PHE A 113 -11.65 2.64 -7.03
CA PHE A 113 -12.93 3.35 -6.93
C PHE A 113 -12.89 4.83 -7.33
N MET A 114 -11.75 5.51 -7.16
CA MET A 114 -11.63 6.93 -7.53
C MET A 114 -11.66 7.13 -9.06
N THR A 115 -11.19 6.16 -9.82
CA THR A 115 -11.22 6.19 -11.29
C THR A 115 -12.46 5.51 -11.86
N GLY A 116 -12.90 4.42 -11.24
CA GLY A 116 -14.07 3.66 -11.68
C GLY A 116 -15.41 4.30 -11.33
N LYS A 117 -15.48 5.04 -10.21
CA LYS A 117 -16.69 5.73 -9.74
C LYS A 117 -16.35 7.11 -9.15
N PRO A 118 -15.85 8.05 -9.97
CA PRO A 118 -15.36 9.36 -9.50
C PRO A 118 -16.44 10.22 -8.84
N ASP A 119 -17.71 10.04 -9.21
CA ASP A 119 -18.84 10.79 -8.65
C ASP A 119 -19.38 10.20 -7.33
N ALA A 120 -18.85 9.06 -6.89
CA ALA A 120 -19.28 8.47 -5.64
C ALA A 120 -18.81 9.31 -4.42
N PRO A 121 -19.63 9.43 -3.36
CA PRO A 121 -19.28 10.24 -2.19
C PRO A 121 -17.94 9.85 -1.53
N TYR A 122 -17.56 8.56 -1.58
CA TYR A 122 -16.29 8.11 -1.05
C TYR A 122 -15.11 8.57 -1.88
N ALA A 123 -15.24 8.75 -3.21
CA ALA A 123 -14.18 9.26 -4.07
C ALA A 123 -13.84 10.73 -3.73
N ALA A 124 -14.86 11.57 -3.54
CA ALA A 124 -14.68 12.95 -3.09
C ALA A 124 -14.00 13.01 -1.72
N ARG A 125 -14.43 12.20 -0.74
CA ARG A 125 -13.81 12.11 0.59
C ARG A 125 -12.34 11.66 0.51
N ALA A 126 -12.02 10.71 -0.36
CA ALA A 126 -10.65 10.26 -0.56
C ALA A 126 -9.77 11.39 -1.11
N LEU A 127 -10.26 12.12 -2.11
CA LEU A 127 -9.55 13.26 -2.68
C LEU A 127 -9.32 14.37 -1.64
N ASP A 128 -10.31 14.68 -0.82
CA ASP A 128 -10.17 15.69 0.24
C ASP A 128 -9.17 15.24 1.31
N ARG A 129 -9.15 13.94 1.66
CA ARG A 129 -8.16 13.38 2.58
C ARG A 129 -6.74 13.50 2.03
N MET A 130 -6.54 13.16 0.75
CA MET A 130 -5.25 13.32 0.07
C MET A 130 -4.77 14.78 0.09
N LYS A 131 -5.65 15.73 -0.27
CA LYS A 131 -5.34 17.18 -0.24
C LYS A 131 -4.96 17.63 1.17
N ALA A 132 -5.68 17.21 2.18
CA ALA A 132 -5.38 17.54 3.58
C ALA A 132 -4.04 16.98 4.03
N PHE A 133 -3.74 15.73 3.66
CA PHE A 133 -2.46 15.08 3.95
C PHE A 133 -1.30 15.84 3.28
N ILE A 134 -1.41 16.12 1.99
CA ILE A 134 -0.39 16.86 1.23
C ILE A 134 -0.10 18.21 1.90
N ARG A 135 -1.14 19.00 2.22
CA ARG A 135 -0.96 20.32 2.86
C ARG A 135 -0.22 20.25 4.18
N ARG A 136 -0.40 19.19 4.98
CA ARG A 136 0.31 19.02 6.25
C ARG A 136 1.80 18.73 6.08
N HIS A 137 2.17 18.08 4.99
CA HIS A 137 3.53 17.57 4.79
C HIS A 137 4.32 18.30 3.69
N THR A 138 3.77 19.39 3.13
CA THR A 138 4.43 20.26 2.13
C THR A 138 4.69 21.68 2.60
N ALA A 139 4.44 21.98 3.88
CA ALA A 139 4.68 23.31 4.46
C ALA A 139 6.17 23.53 4.76
#